data_30e8227c65d383c11cb784f0c713591c
#
_entry.id   30e8227c65d383c11cb784f0c713591c
#
_cell.length_a   1.000
_cell.length_b   1.000
_cell.length_c   1.000
_cell.angle_alpha   90.00
_cell.angle_beta   90.00
_cell.angle_gamma   90.00
#
_symmetry.space_group_name_H-M   'P 1'
#
loop_
_entity.id
_entity.type
_entity.pdbx_description
1 polymer ?
#
loop_
_entity_poly.entity_id
_entity_poly.type
_entity_poly.pdbx_seq_one_letter_code
_entity_poly.pdbx_strand_id
1 'polypeptide(L)'
;RSTTKTIATKLSKTKQLGLVGLCSSILALAACQPASNESTKESDTQVNTETPKDGHNNTDHDDSHNVHNTNDEHNNHDMTMPVASTDFGKEYIDSMDDMHEDMTEGSQANDADVAFAKGMIPHHEGAVDMAEIQLKYGKDQTMRKLAEDIIAAQGSEIKQMENWLETHPDTEEQDYTKGMHKAYADSMKSMHEDMMQGILSEDADMAFAKGMLPHHQGAVAMAEVQIKYGKDKQMRKLAQDIIDAQKSEIDMMQKWIQQHS
;
A
#
# COMPACT_ATOMS: atom_id res chain seq x y z
N ARG A 1 10.60 -32.98 -27.11
CA ARG A 1 10.34 -33.56 -25.76
C ARG A 1 9.67 -32.44 -24.97
N SER A 2 8.37 -32.63 -24.78
CA SER A 2 7.50 -31.70 -24.02
C SER A 2 7.69 -31.98 -22.54
N THR A 3 8.06 -30.98 -21.79
CA THR A 3 8.15 -31.05 -20.30
C THR A 3 6.90 -30.36 -19.73
N THR A 4 5.98 -31.16 -19.27
CA THR A 4 4.77 -30.70 -18.57
C THR A 4 5.15 -30.28 -17.16
N LYS A 5 5.02 -28.98 -16.84
CA LYS A 5 5.22 -28.44 -15.49
C LYS A 5 3.93 -28.70 -14.69
N THR A 6 4.00 -29.58 -13.72
CA THR A 6 2.91 -29.91 -12.80
C THR A 6 2.77 -28.77 -11.80
N ILE A 7 1.63 -28.06 -11.83
CA ILE A 7 1.27 -27.04 -10.83
C ILE A 7 0.83 -27.81 -9.58
N ALA A 8 1.60 -27.71 -8.52
CA ALA A 8 1.24 -28.22 -7.20
C ALA A 8 0.34 -27.19 -6.51
N THR A 9 -0.95 -27.52 -6.44
CA THR A 9 -1.95 -26.76 -5.69
C THR A 9 -1.65 -26.89 -4.18
N LYS A 10 -1.21 -25.82 -3.56
CA LYS A 10 -1.01 -25.74 -2.11
C LYS A 10 -2.38 -25.66 -1.43
N LEU A 11 -2.79 -26.79 -0.84
CA LEU A 11 -4.06 -26.93 -0.14
C LEU A 11 -3.97 -26.22 1.22
N SER A 12 -4.69 -25.13 1.37
CA SER A 12 -4.85 -24.40 2.63
C SER A 12 -5.48 -25.30 3.70
N LYS A 13 -4.82 -25.47 4.83
CA LYS A 13 -5.35 -26.16 6.00
C LYS A 13 -6.23 -25.21 6.80
N THR A 14 -7.53 -25.27 6.55
CA THR A 14 -8.56 -24.64 7.38
C THR A 14 -8.54 -25.27 8.79
N LYS A 15 -8.07 -24.53 9.79
CA LYS A 15 -8.34 -24.83 11.20
C LYS A 15 -9.69 -24.24 11.58
N GLN A 16 -10.70 -25.11 11.70
CA GLN A 16 -11.94 -24.76 12.41
C GLN A 16 -11.61 -24.50 13.89
N LEU A 17 -11.90 -23.31 14.37
CA LEU A 17 -12.00 -23.03 15.80
C LEU A 17 -13.46 -22.75 16.16
N GLY A 18 -13.89 -23.42 17.22
CA GLY A 18 -15.27 -23.55 17.65
C GLY A 18 -15.87 -22.25 18.21
N LEU A 19 -17.17 -22.27 18.05
CA LEU A 19 -18.17 -21.34 18.51
C LEU A 19 -18.34 -21.40 20.04
N VAL A 20 -18.15 -20.29 20.76
CA VAL A 20 -18.72 -20.13 22.11
C VAL A 20 -19.15 -18.67 22.32
N GLY A 21 -20.43 -18.45 22.42
CA GLY A 21 -21.15 -17.76 23.50
C GLY A 21 -21.27 -16.24 23.49
N LEU A 22 -22.49 -15.82 23.23
CA LEU A 22 -23.18 -14.57 23.54
C LEU A 22 -22.67 -13.84 24.80
N CYS A 23 -22.55 -12.51 24.69
CA CYS A 23 -23.14 -11.59 25.69
C CYS A 23 -23.48 -10.24 25.05
N SER A 24 -24.79 -9.97 24.98
CA SER A 24 -25.37 -8.67 24.67
C SER A 24 -25.08 -7.67 25.79
N SER A 25 -24.65 -6.47 25.45
CA SER A 25 -24.85 -5.30 26.30
C SER A 25 -25.12 -4.08 25.44
N ILE A 26 -26.38 -3.73 25.38
CA ILE A 26 -26.91 -2.48 24.82
C ILE A 26 -26.57 -1.37 25.82
N LEU A 27 -25.86 -0.34 25.37
CA LEU A 27 -25.85 0.96 26.06
C LEU A 27 -26.23 2.04 25.05
N ALA A 28 -27.46 2.49 25.18
CA ALA A 28 -27.96 3.71 24.56
C ALA A 28 -27.40 4.91 25.34
N LEU A 29 -26.80 5.88 24.65
CA LEU A 29 -26.66 7.24 25.20
C LEU A 29 -27.05 8.30 24.17
N ALA A 30 -27.83 9.20 24.68
CA ALA A 30 -28.66 10.20 24.11
C ALA A 30 -27.92 11.29 23.33
N ALA A 31 -28.72 11.86 22.41
CA ALA A 31 -28.47 13.09 21.67
C ALA A 31 -28.30 14.31 22.59
N CYS A 32 -27.38 15.21 22.19
CA CYS A 32 -27.49 16.63 22.44
C CYS A 32 -26.95 17.38 21.22
N GLN A 33 -27.87 18.00 20.46
CA GLN A 33 -27.57 19.11 19.56
C GLN A 33 -27.60 20.40 20.40
N PRO A 34 -26.88 21.44 19.97
CA PRO A 34 -27.48 22.75 19.89
C PRO A 34 -27.32 23.47 18.57
N ALA A 35 -28.35 24.25 18.34
CA ALA A 35 -28.80 25.11 17.29
C ALA A 35 -27.81 26.07 16.61
N SER A 36 -28.16 26.31 15.35
CA SER A 36 -28.00 27.45 14.45
C SER A 36 -27.62 28.80 15.05
N ASN A 37 -26.69 29.52 14.33
CA ASN A 37 -26.93 30.94 14.07
C ASN A 37 -26.34 31.36 12.71
N GLU A 38 -27.21 31.88 11.84
CA GLU A 38 -26.93 32.63 10.64
C GLU A 38 -26.22 33.95 10.95
N SER A 39 -25.33 34.40 10.09
CA SER A 39 -25.29 35.80 9.68
C SER A 39 -24.49 36.00 8.39
N THR A 40 -25.22 36.44 7.40
CA THR A 40 -24.84 37.04 6.12
C THR A 40 -23.84 38.18 6.24
N LYS A 41 -22.92 38.31 5.27
CA LYS A 41 -22.68 39.55 4.52
C LYS A 41 -21.82 39.32 3.28
N GLU A 42 -22.42 39.69 2.14
CA GLU A 42 -21.80 39.93 0.84
C GLU A 42 -20.79 41.08 0.92
N SER A 43 -19.76 41.04 0.11
CA SER A 43 -19.23 42.21 -0.56
C SER A 43 -18.47 41.81 -1.82
N ASP A 44 -19.03 42.27 -2.95
CA ASP A 44 -18.43 42.36 -4.26
C ASP A 44 -17.17 43.23 -4.25
N THR A 45 -16.19 42.88 -5.07
CA THR A 45 -15.45 43.85 -5.90
C THR A 45 -14.83 43.14 -7.11
N GLN A 46 -15.23 43.65 -8.27
CA GLN A 46 -14.79 43.29 -9.62
C GLN A 46 -13.47 43.96 -10.01
N VAL A 47 -12.86 43.35 -11.07
CA VAL A 47 -12.16 43.91 -12.23
C VAL A 47 -10.67 44.33 -12.04
N ASN A 48 -9.75 43.70 -12.75
CA ASN A 48 -9.21 44.24 -13.98
C ASN A 48 -8.35 43.23 -14.78
N THR A 49 -8.66 43.16 -16.07
CA THR A 49 -7.93 42.68 -17.23
C THR A 49 -6.59 43.41 -17.41
N GLU A 50 -5.58 42.70 -17.90
CA GLU A 50 -4.71 43.17 -19.00
C GLU A 50 -3.74 42.07 -19.45
N THR A 51 -3.88 41.72 -20.75
CA THR A 51 -2.86 41.08 -21.59
C THR A 51 -1.99 42.18 -22.22
N PRO A 52 -0.75 41.90 -22.57
CA PRO A 52 -0.40 42.07 -23.98
C PRO A 52 0.42 40.94 -24.60
N LYS A 53 0.21 40.85 -25.88
CA LYS A 53 0.81 40.06 -26.93
C LYS A 53 2.24 40.45 -27.24
N ASP A 54 2.82 39.53 -28.00
CA ASP A 54 3.71 39.61 -29.17
C ASP A 54 5.15 39.17 -29.00
N GLY A 55 5.52 38.26 -29.90
CA GLY A 55 6.71 38.38 -30.70
C GLY A 55 7.35 37.04 -31.14
N HIS A 56 6.94 36.64 -32.32
CA HIS A 56 7.64 35.81 -33.33
C HIS A 56 9.17 35.63 -33.20
N ASN A 57 9.71 34.42 -33.44
CA ASN A 57 10.39 34.18 -34.70
C ASN A 57 10.72 32.70 -34.96
N ASN A 58 10.46 32.28 -36.18
CA ASN A 58 10.88 31.06 -36.87
C ASN A 58 12.40 30.98 -37.03
N THR A 59 12.94 29.77 -37.10
CA THR A 59 13.78 29.32 -38.24
C THR A 59 13.88 27.80 -38.29
N ASP A 60 13.73 27.33 -39.51
CA ASP A 60 13.72 25.97 -40.04
C ASP A 60 15.08 25.25 -40.07
N HIS A 61 14.96 23.98 -40.48
CA HIS A 61 15.94 23.05 -41.08
C HIS A 61 16.72 22.17 -40.10
N ASP A 62 16.94 20.88 -40.29
CA ASP A 62 16.91 20.04 -41.49
C ASP A 62 16.97 18.56 -41.08
N ASP A 63 16.49 17.70 -41.97
CA ASP A 63 16.60 16.26 -42.07
C ASP A 63 17.90 15.62 -41.64
N SER A 64 17.86 14.43 -41.01
CA SER A 64 18.44 13.20 -41.56
C SER A 64 18.40 11.99 -40.64
N HIS A 65 17.72 10.97 -41.13
CA HIS A 65 18.00 9.53 -41.13
C HIS A 65 18.48 8.78 -39.90
N ASN A 66 17.56 7.94 -39.39
CA ASN A 66 17.77 6.49 -39.35
C ASN A 66 19.00 5.95 -38.65
N VAL A 67 18.82 5.34 -37.50
CA VAL A 67 19.29 3.98 -37.22
C VAL A 67 18.40 3.34 -36.15
N HIS A 68 17.71 2.29 -36.54
CA HIS A 68 17.19 1.25 -35.69
C HIS A 68 18.32 0.73 -34.80
N ASN A 69 18.22 0.95 -33.51
CA ASN A 69 18.97 0.16 -32.54
C ASN A 69 18.03 -0.26 -31.43
N THR A 70 17.52 -1.47 -31.60
CA THR A 70 16.92 -2.27 -30.55
C THR A 70 18.01 -2.58 -29.53
N ASN A 71 18.10 -1.80 -28.50
CA ASN A 71 18.70 -2.22 -27.24
C ASN A 71 17.58 -2.28 -26.23
N ASP A 72 17.01 -3.47 -26.11
CA ASP A 72 16.39 -3.93 -24.88
C ASP A 72 17.48 -3.94 -23.79
N GLU A 73 17.72 -2.79 -23.19
CA GLU A 73 18.35 -2.74 -21.89
C GLU A 73 17.33 -3.22 -20.86
N HIS A 74 17.22 -4.53 -20.73
CA HIS A 74 16.87 -5.12 -19.46
C HIS A 74 17.89 -4.56 -18.47
N ASN A 75 17.49 -3.53 -17.73
CA ASN A 75 18.20 -3.07 -16.55
C ASN A 75 18.07 -4.20 -15.53
N ASN A 76 19.00 -5.14 -15.67
CA ASN A 76 19.28 -6.15 -14.67
C ASN A 76 19.88 -5.36 -13.49
N HIS A 77 19.03 -4.84 -12.62
CA HIS A 77 19.45 -4.44 -11.29
C HIS A 77 19.86 -5.73 -10.59
N ASP A 78 21.16 -6.03 -10.71
CA ASP A 78 21.85 -6.96 -9.82
C ASP A 78 21.79 -6.35 -8.40
N MET A 79 20.63 -6.43 -7.79
CA MET A 79 20.43 -6.15 -6.38
C MET A 79 20.96 -7.38 -5.67
N THR A 80 22.25 -7.35 -5.32
CA THR A 80 22.76 -8.32 -4.33
C THR A 80 21.93 -8.14 -3.06
N MET A 81 20.98 -9.07 -2.87
CA MET A 81 20.11 -9.07 -1.70
C MET A 81 20.97 -9.05 -0.43
N PRO A 82 20.69 -8.17 0.53
CA PRO A 82 21.44 -8.13 1.76
C PRO A 82 21.31 -9.46 2.50
N VAL A 83 22.42 -10.01 2.98
CA VAL A 83 22.42 -11.27 3.72
C VAL A 83 22.03 -10.98 5.16
N ALA A 84 20.83 -11.39 5.57
CA ALA A 84 20.41 -11.31 6.97
C ALA A 84 21.25 -12.27 7.83
N SER A 85 21.76 -11.75 8.94
CA SER A 85 22.55 -12.52 9.94
C SER A 85 21.66 -13.30 10.92
N THR A 86 20.40 -12.91 11.07
CA THR A 86 19.43 -13.47 12.01
C THR A 86 18.40 -14.36 11.32
N ASP A 87 17.79 -15.30 12.07
CA ASP A 87 16.75 -16.17 11.51
C ASP A 87 15.48 -15.38 11.15
N PHE A 88 15.08 -14.41 12.00
CA PHE A 88 13.95 -13.54 11.69
C PHE A 88 14.23 -12.61 10.49
N GLY A 89 15.46 -12.15 10.32
CA GLY A 89 15.85 -11.36 9.14
C GLY A 89 15.69 -12.13 7.84
N LYS A 90 15.99 -13.43 7.83
CA LYS A 90 15.78 -14.32 6.67
C LYS A 90 14.28 -14.50 6.40
N GLU A 91 13.49 -14.76 7.45
CA GLU A 91 12.04 -14.90 7.31
C GLU A 91 11.40 -13.60 6.78
N TYR A 92 11.90 -12.42 7.19
CA TYR A 92 11.47 -11.13 6.61
C TYR A 92 11.80 -11.00 5.13
N ILE A 93 13.03 -11.38 4.71
CA ILE A 93 13.43 -11.31 3.29
C ILE A 93 12.51 -12.19 2.44
N ASP A 94 12.30 -13.44 2.86
CA ASP A 94 11.46 -14.40 2.12
C ASP A 94 10.02 -13.87 1.95
N SER A 95 9.43 -13.29 2.99
CA SER A 95 8.09 -12.70 2.96
C SER A 95 8.01 -11.46 2.03
N MET A 96 9.06 -10.65 1.97
CA MET A 96 9.11 -9.47 1.13
C MET A 96 9.24 -9.75 -0.36
N ASP A 97 9.95 -10.80 -0.73
CA ASP A 97 10.11 -11.19 -2.14
C ASP A 97 8.77 -11.63 -2.72
N ASP A 98 8.02 -12.50 -2.01
CA ASP A 98 6.69 -12.95 -2.41
C ASP A 98 5.71 -11.75 -2.52
N MET A 99 5.70 -10.88 -1.50
CA MET A 99 4.86 -9.67 -1.48
C MET A 99 5.13 -8.75 -2.68
N HIS A 100 6.40 -8.49 -3.00
CA HIS A 100 6.77 -7.54 -4.06
C HIS A 100 6.32 -8.01 -5.45
N GLU A 101 6.47 -9.31 -5.76
CA GLU A 101 6.03 -9.91 -7.02
C GLU A 101 4.50 -9.78 -7.17
N ASP A 102 3.74 -10.22 -6.17
CA ASP A 102 2.28 -10.23 -6.19
C ASP A 102 1.68 -8.81 -6.22
N MET A 103 2.27 -7.86 -5.48
CA MET A 103 1.87 -6.44 -5.53
C MET A 103 2.08 -5.84 -6.92
N THR A 104 3.22 -6.14 -7.54
CA THR A 104 3.55 -5.62 -8.87
C THR A 104 2.55 -6.14 -9.90
N GLU A 105 2.22 -7.44 -9.86
CA GLU A 105 1.20 -8.03 -10.74
C GLU A 105 -0.19 -7.43 -10.47
N GLY A 106 -0.62 -7.38 -9.21
CA GLY A 106 -1.94 -6.90 -8.82
C GLY A 106 -2.21 -5.46 -9.23
N SER A 107 -1.22 -4.58 -9.08
CA SER A 107 -1.32 -3.15 -9.43
C SER A 107 -1.37 -2.86 -10.94
N GLN A 108 -1.18 -3.87 -11.81
CA GLN A 108 -1.29 -3.73 -13.27
C GLN A 108 -2.72 -3.85 -13.80
N ALA A 109 -3.73 -4.07 -12.95
CA ALA A 109 -5.13 -4.02 -13.39
C ALA A 109 -5.48 -2.64 -13.99
N ASN A 110 -6.39 -2.63 -14.97
CA ASN A 110 -6.73 -1.41 -15.71
C ASN A 110 -7.72 -0.52 -14.96
N ASP A 111 -8.62 -1.14 -14.19
CA ASP A 111 -9.55 -0.43 -13.31
C ASP A 111 -8.85 -0.04 -12.01
N ALA A 112 -9.05 1.21 -11.59
CA ALA A 112 -8.34 1.75 -10.42
C ALA A 112 -8.74 1.07 -9.10
N ASP A 113 -10.02 0.73 -8.96
CA ASP A 113 -10.53 0.08 -7.76
C ASP A 113 -10.06 -1.39 -7.71
N VAL A 114 -9.97 -2.07 -8.87
CA VAL A 114 -9.43 -3.42 -9.00
C VAL A 114 -7.91 -3.44 -8.76
N ALA A 115 -7.17 -2.48 -9.34
CA ALA A 115 -5.72 -2.35 -9.13
C ALA A 115 -5.38 -2.11 -7.65
N PHE A 116 -6.18 -1.27 -6.97
CA PHE A 116 -6.04 -1.04 -5.54
C PHE A 116 -6.25 -2.33 -4.75
N ALA A 117 -7.37 -3.01 -4.95
CA ALA A 117 -7.68 -4.22 -4.19
C ALA A 117 -6.65 -5.34 -4.44
N LYS A 118 -6.29 -5.59 -5.70
CA LYS A 118 -5.31 -6.63 -6.07
C LYS A 118 -3.89 -6.32 -5.60
N GLY A 119 -3.48 -5.06 -5.58
CA GLY A 119 -2.16 -4.67 -5.08
C GLY A 119 -2.10 -4.58 -3.56
N MET A 120 -3.19 -4.15 -2.89
CA MET A 120 -3.24 -3.99 -1.44
C MET A 120 -3.39 -5.32 -0.69
N ILE A 121 -4.03 -6.33 -1.29
CA ILE A 121 -4.12 -7.68 -0.68
C ILE A 121 -2.73 -8.24 -0.38
N PRO A 122 -1.82 -8.45 -1.35
CA PRO A 122 -0.49 -8.98 -1.05
C PRO A 122 0.33 -8.05 -0.16
N HIS A 123 0.14 -6.72 -0.26
CA HIS A 123 0.75 -5.78 0.68
C HIS A 123 0.31 -6.06 2.13
N HIS A 124 -0.96 -6.28 2.37
CA HIS A 124 -1.46 -6.61 3.71
C HIS A 124 -1.05 -8.01 4.18
N GLU A 125 -0.98 -8.98 3.28
CA GLU A 125 -0.46 -10.32 3.59
C GLU A 125 1.00 -10.24 4.06
N GLY A 126 1.85 -9.46 3.39
CA GLY A 126 3.22 -9.20 3.85
C GLY A 126 3.29 -8.55 5.23
N ALA A 127 2.38 -7.61 5.55
CA ALA A 127 2.32 -7.04 6.90
C ALA A 127 1.91 -8.06 7.97
N VAL A 128 0.97 -8.96 7.65
CA VAL A 128 0.56 -10.05 8.54
C VAL A 128 1.74 -10.99 8.80
N ASP A 129 2.47 -11.38 7.76
CA ASP A 129 3.66 -12.23 7.91
C ASP A 129 4.73 -11.55 8.77
N MET A 130 5.02 -10.27 8.52
CA MET A 130 5.94 -9.49 9.36
C MET A 130 5.49 -9.42 10.82
N ALA A 131 4.19 -9.27 11.06
CA ALA A 131 3.62 -9.23 12.40
C ALA A 131 3.69 -10.61 13.09
N GLU A 132 3.50 -11.72 12.36
CA GLU A 132 3.69 -13.07 12.89
C GLU A 132 5.16 -13.34 13.28
N ILE A 133 6.12 -12.87 12.46
CA ILE A 133 7.55 -12.92 12.78
C ILE A 133 7.84 -12.14 14.07
N GLN A 134 7.26 -10.94 14.22
CA GLN A 134 7.38 -10.16 15.46
C GLN A 134 6.83 -10.91 16.68
N LEU A 135 5.68 -11.56 16.55
CA LEU A 135 5.11 -12.36 17.65
C LEU A 135 5.96 -13.58 17.98
N LYS A 136 6.72 -14.11 17.04
CA LYS A 136 7.61 -15.26 17.22
C LYS A 136 8.93 -14.87 17.92
N TYR A 137 9.54 -13.74 17.56
CA TYR A 137 10.89 -13.38 17.97
C TYR A 137 10.97 -12.15 18.88
N GLY A 138 10.06 -11.21 18.76
CA GLY A 138 10.03 -9.95 19.50
C GLY A 138 9.64 -10.13 20.96
N LYS A 139 10.11 -9.22 21.80
CA LYS A 139 9.94 -9.25 23.28
C LYS A 139 9.27 -8.01 23.82
N ASP A 140 9.37 -6.88 23.09
CA ASP A 140 8.74 -5.63 23.51
C ASP A 140 7.23 -5.73 23.47
N GLN A 141 6.55 -5.38 24.56
CA GLN A 141 5.10 -5.55 24.66
C GLN A 141 4.34 -4.60 23.75
N THR A 142 4.89 -3.41 23.47
CA THR A 142 4.26 -2.43 22.58
C THR A 142 4.30 -2.91 21.15
N MET A 143 5.46 -3.40 20.69
CA MET A 143 5.61 -3.94 19.33
C MET A 143 4.82 -5.23 19.13
N ARG A 144 4.77 -6.10 20.14
CA ARG A 144 3.92 -7.31 20.10
C ARG A 144 2.43 -6.96 20.01
N LYS A 145 1.99 -5.95 20.78
CA LYS A 145 0.58 -5.48 20.71
C LYS A 145 0.25 -4.89 19.36
N LEU A 146 1.15 -4.08 18.80
CA LEU A 146 1.00 -3.56 17.44
C LEU A 146 0.88 -4.69 16.41
N ALA A 147 1.71 -5.72 16.50
CA ALA A 147 1.65 -6.88 15.61
C ALA A 147 0.31 -7.62 15.70
N GLU A 148 -0.24 -7.83 16.91
CA GLU A 148 -1.58 -8.42 17.10
C GLU A 148 -2.68 -7.57 16.46
N ASP A 149 -2.60 -6.24 16.60
CA ASP A 149 -3.57 -5.31 16.04
C ASP A 149 -3.50 -5.28 14.50
N ILE A 150 -2.31 -5.29 13.92
CA ILE A 150 -2.08 -5.38 12.46
C ILE A 150 -2.69 -6.68 11.91
N ILE A 151 -2.42 -7.84 12.51
CA ILE A 151 -3.00 -9.13 12.06
C ILE A 151 -4.53 -9.06 12.04
N ALA A 152 -5.13 -8.50 13.10
CA ALA A 152 -6.58 -8.43 13.20
C ALA A 152 -7.20 -7.46 12.20
N ALA A 153 -6.63 -6.24 12.07
CA ALA A 153 -7.14 -5.20 11.19
C ALA A 153 -6.94 -5.56 9.73
N GLN A 154 -5.70 -5.82 9.32
CA GLN A 154 -5.37 -6.07 7.92
C GLN A 154 -5.92 -7.41 7.43
N GLY A 155 -6.00 -8.44 8.27
CA GLY A 155 -6.70 -9.68 7.94
C GLY A 155 -8.22 -9.51 7.70
N SER A 156 -8.84 -8.48 8.28
CA SER A 156 -10.23 -8.11 7.99
C SER A 156 -10.33 -7.33 6.67
N GLU A 157 -9.38 -6.46 6.38
CA GLU A 157 -9.32 -5.64 5.16
C GLU A 157 -9.04 -6.50 3.93
N ILE A 158 -8.16 -7.50 4.03
CA ILE A 158 -7.95 -8.51 2.99
C ILE A 158 -9.27 -9.16 2.60
N LYS A 159 -10.01 -9.70 3.56
CA LYS A 159 -11.32 -10.34 3.30
C LYS A 159 -12.33 -9.39 2.67
N GLN A 160 -12.32 -8.12 3.05
CA GLN A 160 -13.18 -7.11 2.45
C GLN A 160 -12.85 -6.89 0.97
N MET A 161 -11.55 -6.81 0.62
CA MET A 161 -11.09 -6.67 -0.77
C MET A 161 -11.35 -7.93 -1.60
N GLU A 162 -11.06 -9.11 -1.06
CA GLU A 162 -11.36 -10.40 -1.73
C GLU A 162 -12.84 -10.52 -2.09
N ASN A 163 -13.75 -10.31 -1.11
CA ASN A 163 -15.19 -10.37 -1.35
C ASN A 163 -15.66 -9.33 -2.38
N TRP A 164 -15.05 -8.14 -2.39
CA TRP A 164 -15.38 -7.11 -3.37
C TRP A 164 -14.94 -7.52 -4.79
N LEU A 165 -13.75 -8.09 -4.95
CA LEU A 165 -13.21 -8.58 -6.22
C LEU A 165 -14.04 -9.71 -6.85
N GLU A 166 -14.75 -10.55 -6.06
CA GLU A 166 -15.62 -11.60 -6.60
C GLU A 166 -16.67 -11.08 -7.59
N THR A 167 -17.10 -9.83 -7.42
CA THR A 167 -18.17 -9.21 -8.23
C THR A 167 -17.68 -8.05 -9.09
N HIS A 168 -16.40 -7.71 -9.04
CA HIS A 168 -15.82 -6.57 -9.75
C HIS A 168 -14.62 -7.01 -10.59
N PRO A 169 -14.86 -7.56 -11.80
CA PRO A 169 -13.78 -7.93 -12.70
C PRO A 169 -13.04 -6.69 -13.22
N ASP A 170 -11.79 -6.88 -13.63
CA ASP A 170 -11.03 -5.84 -14.31
C ASP A 170 -11.67 -5.41 -15.63
N THR A 171 -11.36 -4.20 -16.07
CA THR A 171 -11.93 -3.58 -17.25
C THR A 171 -10.88 -3.40 -18.36
N GLU A 172 -11.30 -2.90 -19.53
CA GLU A 172 -10.39 -2.45 -20.57
C GLU A 172 -9.61 -1.22 -20.10
N GLU A 173 -8.44 -0.97 -20.74
CA GLU A 173 -7.59 0.19 -20.45
C GLU A 173 -8.37 1.51 -20.54
N GLN A 174 -8.18 2.39 -19.58
CA GLN A 174 -8.82 3.69 -19.45
C GLN A 174 -7.79 4.82 -19.70
N ASP A 175 -8.24 6.04 -19.93
CA ASP A 175 -7.36 7.20 -20.16
C ASP A 175 -6.40 7.46 -18.97
N TYR A 176 -6.80 7.09 -17.75
CA TYR A 176 -6.01 7.26 -16.53
C TYR A 176 -5.06 6.09 -16.23
N THR A 177 -5.24 4.91 -16.84
CA THR A 177 -4.55 3.65 -16.45
C THR A 177 -3.04 3.81 -16.42
N LYS A 178 -2.42 4.40 -17.46
CA LYS A 178 -0.96 4.62 -17.48
C LYS A 178 -0.46 5.53 -16.36
N GLY A 179 -1.23 6.58 -16.06
CA GLY A 179 -0.89 7.51 -14.98
C GLY A 179 -1.03 6.86 -13.60
N MET A 180 -2.01 6.00 -13.44
CA MET A 180 -2.23 5.21 -12.23
C MET A 180 -1.14 4.16 -12.02
N HIS A 181 -0.81 3.36 -13.04
CA HIS A 181 0.30 2.38 -12.97
C HIS A 181 1.62 3.05 -12.58
N LYS A 182 1.92 4.22 -13.19
CA LYS A 182 3.11 4.98 -12.79
C LYS A 182 3.05 5.41 -11.32
N ALA A 183 1.90 5.84 -10.83
CA ALA A 183 1.75 6.28 -9.45
C ALA A 183 1.95 5.11 -8.46
N TYR A 184 1.43 3.91 -8.78
CA TYR A 184 1.70 2.71 -7.99
C TYR A 184 3.17 2.31 -8.02
N ALA A 185 3.82 2.29 -9.19
CA ALA A 185 5.24 1.99 -9.31
C ALA A 185 6.11 2.97 -8.51
N ASP A 186 5.78 4.27 -8.54
CA ASP A 186 6.49 5.30 -7.77
C ASP A 186 6.31 5.08 -6.24
N SER A 187 5.11 4.65 -5.78
CA SER A 187 4.85 4.39 -4.35
C SER A 187 5.61 3.18 -3.81
N MET A 188 5.77 2.13 -4.61
CA MET A 188 6.46 0.91 -4.23
C MET A 188 7.99 1.06 -4.18
N LYS A 189 8.56 1.91 -5.05
CA LYS A 189 10.01 2.03 -5.21
C LYS A 189 10.74 2.52 -3.95
N SER A 190 10.21 3.53 -3.25
CA SER A 190 10.84 4.07 -2.03
C SER A 190 10.67 3.13 -0.84
N MET A 191 9.54 2.42 -0.78
CA MET A 191 9.22 1.51 0.29
C MET A 191 10.22 0.36 0.39
N HIS A 192 10.53 -0.31 -0.73
CA HIS A 192 11.36 -1.52 -0.75
C HIS A 192 12.77 -1.30 -0.18
N GLU A 193 13.46 -0.24 -0.59
CA GLU A 193 14.83 0.04 -0.13
C GLU A 193 14.90 0.30 1.37
N ASP A 194 13.98 1.12 1.90
CA ASP A 194 13.92 1.46 3.33
C ASP A 194 13.54 0.25 4.19
N MET A 195 12.62 -0.60 3.70
CA MET A 195 12.24 -1.85 4.36
C MET A 195 13.43 -2.79 4.49
N MET A 196 14.13 -3.03 3.37
CA MET A 196 15.30 -3.93 3.36
C MET A 196 16.39 -3.50 4.33
N GLN A 197 16.60 -2.20 4.53
CA GLN A 197 17.52 -1.70 5.54
C GLN A 197 17.00 -1.92 6.97
N GLY A 198 15.69 -1.72 7.19
CA GLY A 198 15.06 -1.82 8.50
C GLY A 198 15.14 -3.21 9.11
N ILE A 199 14.83 -4.24 8.31
CA ILE A 199 14.77 -5.65 8.75
C ILE A 199 16.13 -6.28 9.07
N LEU A 200 17.23 -5.63 8.69
CA LEU A 200 18.60 -6.12 8.98
C LEU A 200 19.06 -5.82 10.41
N SER A 201 18.25 -5.18 11.25
CA SER A 201 18.56 -4.99 12.66
C SER A 201 18.79 -6.34 13.37
N GLU A 202 19.76 -6.40 14.28
CA GLU A 202 20.02 -7.60 15.10
C GLU A 202 19.01 -7.78 16.24
N ASP A 203 18.26 -6.75 16.57
CA ASP A 203 17.15 -6.78 17.53
C ASP A 203 15.83 -6.98 16.79
N ALA A 204 15.05 -7.98 17.19
CA ALA A 204 13.81 -8.35 16.50
C ALA A 204 12.72 -7.27 16.59
N ASP A 205 12.60 -6.59 17.72
CA ASP A 205 11.63 -5.52 17.91
C ASP A 205 11.99 -4.30 17.07
N MET A 206 13.29 -3.98 16.97
CA MET A 206 13.79 -2.92 16.13
C MET A 206 13.68 -3.26 14.63
N ALA A 207 13.93 -4.51 14.24
CA ALA A 207 13.76 -4.99 12.86
C ALA A 207 12.29 -4.85 12.42
N PHE A 208 11.36 -5.26 13.30
CA PHE A 208 9.93 -5.09 13.05
C PHE A 208 9.55 -3.60 12.90
N ALA A 209 9.91 -2.77 13.87
CA ALA A 209 9.54 -1.36 13.85
C ALA A 209 10.11 -0.62 12.64
N LYS A 210 11.38 -0.88 12.27
CA LYS A 210 12.05 -0.24 11.13
C LYS A 210 11.61 -0.78 9.77
N GLY A 211 11.20 -2.04 9.69
CA GLY A 211 10.65 -2.65 8.47
C GLY A 211 9.19 -2.25 8.26
N MET A 212 8.35 -2.33 9.32
CA MET A 212 6.93 -2.02 9.24
C MET A 212 6.64 -0.53 9.02
N LEU A 213 7.52 0.36 9.48
CA LEU A 213 7.37 1.80 9.26
C LEU A 213 7.30 2.18 7.77
N PRO A 214 8.29 1.86 6.92
CA PRO A 214 8.22 2.14 5.47
C PRO A 214 7.13 1.30 4.78
N HIS A 215 6.82 0.10 5.26
CA HIS A 215 5.70 -0.70 4.80
C HIS A 215 4.37 0.09 4.91
N HIS A 216 4.08 0.63 6.08
CA HIS A 216 2.89 1.45 6.30
C HIS A 216 2.88 2.74 5.45
N GLN A 217 4.03 3.36 5.27
CA GLN A 217 4.16 4.52 4.37
C GLN A 217 3.81 4.15 2.92
N GLY A 218 4.19 2.94 2.47
CA GLY A 218 3.81 2.39 1.18
C GLY A 218 2.30 2.20 1.04
N ALA A 219 1.65 1.60 2.04
CA ALA A 219 0.19 1.43 2.05
C ALA A 219 -0.56 2.76 1.97
N VAL A 220 -0.11 3.76 2.75
CA VAL A 220 -0.68 5.13 2.68
C VAL A 220 -0.55 5.71 1.28
N ALA A 221 0.62 5.58 0.64
CA ALA A 221 0.84 6.06 -0.71
C ALA A 221 -0.05 5.33 -1.74
N MET A 222 -0.19 4.01 -1.65
CA MET A 222 -1.11 3.23 -2.49
C MET A 222 -2.57 3.63 -2.27
N ALA A 223 -2.99 3.84 -1.03
CA ALA A 223 -4.34 4.30 -0.70
C ALA A 223 -4.61 5.72 -1.23
N GLU A 224 -3.61 6.62 -1.24
CA GLU A 224 -3.72 7.94 -1.86
C GLU A 224 -3.87 7.85 -3.40
N VAL A 225 -3.25 6.86 -4.07
CA VAL A 225 -3.51 6.57 -5.49
C VAL A 225 -4.96 6.15 -5.70
N GLN A 226 -5.51 5.28 -4.83
CA GLN A 226 -6.91 4.89 -4.86
C GLN A 226 -7.85 6.08 -4.67
N ILE A 227 -7.57 6.96 -3.72
CA ILE A 227 -8.36 8.20 -3.52
C ILE A 227 -8.35 9.08 -4.78
N LYS A 228 -7.24 9.12 -5.50
CA LYS A 228 -7.09 9.94 -6.71
C LYS A 228 -7.81 9.36 -7.94
N TYR A 229 -7.72 8.07 -8.18
CA TYR A 229 -8.17 7.44 -9.41
C TYR A 229 -9.43 6.58 -9.25
N GLY A 230 -9.65 5.97 -8.09
CA GLY A 230 -10.77 5.09 -7.81
C GLY A 230 -12.12 5.79 -7.81
N LYS A 231 -13.16 5.07 -8.17
CA LYS A 231 -14.55 5.56 -8.30
C LYS A 231 -15.51 4.84 -7.38
N ASP A 232 -15.20 3.59 -7.01
CA ASP A 232 -16.03 2.81 -6.12
C ASP A 232 -16.03 3.40 -4.70
N LYS A 233 -17.21 3.56 -4.12
CA LYS A 233 -17.37 4.20 -2.81
C LYS A 233 -16.83 3.35 -1.66
N GLN A 234 -16.93 2.02 -1.78
CA GLN A 234 -16.45 1.09 -0.76
C GLN A 234 -14.93 1.05 -0.75
N MET A 235 -14.29 0.96 -1.93
CA MET A 235 -12.84 0.96 -2.05
C MET A 235 -12.23 2.31 -1.65
N ARG A 236 -12.85 3.42 -2.03
CA ARG A 236 -12.42 4.75 -1.59
C ARG A 236 -12.54 4.94 -0.07
N LYS A 237 -13.62 4.41 0.53
CA LYS A 237 -13.77 4.45 1.99
C LYS A 237 -12.70 3.59 2.67
N LEU A 238 -12.48 2.38 2.19
CA LEU A 238 -11.43 1.50 2.71
C LEU A 238 -10.04 2.17 2.61
N ALA A 239 -9.71 2.79 1.47
CA ALA A 239 -8.46 3.52 1.32
C ALA A 239 -8.32 4.66 2.34
N GLN A 240 -9.39 5.40 2.62
CA GLN A 240 -9.36 6.45 3.65
C GLN A 240 -9.19 5.87 5.05
N ASP A 241 -9.88 4.77 5.37
CA ASP A 241 -9.77 4.10 6.67
C ASP A 241 -8.32 3.59 6.89
N ILE A 242 -7.68 3.00 5.85
CA ILE A 242 -6.27 2.58 5.86
C ILE A 242 -5.35 3.78 6.12
N ILE A 243 -5.54 4.89 5.41
CA ILE A 243 -4.73 6.11 5.62
C ILE A 243 -4.80 6.58 7.07
N ASP A 244 -6.00 6.65 7.64
CA ASP A 244 -6.22 7.18 8.98
C ASP A 244 -5.64 6.25 10.07
N ALA A 245 -5.83 4.94 9.93
CA ALA A 245 -5.30 3.94 10.85
C ALA A 245 -3.77 3.91 10.80
N GLN A 246 -3.19 3.75 9.62
CA GLN A 246 -1.76 3.54 9.48
C GLN A 246 -0.92 4.80 9.78
N LYS A 247 -1.44 6.02 9.58
CA LYS A 247 -0.77 7.24 10.03
C LYS A 247 -0.55 7.26 11.55
N SER A 248 -1.49 6.75 12.34
CA SER A 248 -1.33 6.66 13.78
C SER A 248 -0.30 5.63 14.20
N GLU A 249 -0.21 4.51 13.47
CA GLU A 249 0.78 3.45 13.70
C GLU A 249 2.19 3.88 13.28
N ILE A 250 2.31 4.60 12.17
CA ILE A 250 3.57 5.27 11.75
C ILE A 250 4.09 6.19 12.86
N ASP A 251 3.25 7.07 13.40
CA ASP A 251 3.62 7.97 14.48
C ASP A 251 4.07 7.22 15.74
N MET A 252 3.41 6.11 16.05
CA MET A 252 3.76 5.26 17.19
C MET A 252 5.11 4.59 16.98
N MET A 253 5.35 3.97 15.81
CA MET A 253 6.63 3.32 15.49
C MET A 253 7.79 4.32 15.47
N GLN A 254 7.61 5.51 14.90
CA GLN A 254 8.64 6.55 14.91
C GLN A 254 9.04 6.97 16.32
N LYS A 255 8.07 7.17 17.22
CA LYS A 255 8.33 7.50 18.61
C LYS A 255 9.04 6.35 19.35
N TRP A 256 8.60 5.11 19.12
CA TRP A 256 9.20 3.95 19.74
C TRP A 256 10.66 3.77 19.28
N ILE A 257 10.94 3.88 17.97
CA ILE A 257 12.31 3.82 17.43
C ILE A 257 13.20 4.89 18.07
N GLN A 258 12.73 6.14 18.19
CA GLN A 258 13.50 7.24 18.81
C GLN A 258 13.84 6.98 20.29
N GLN A 259 13.01 6.23 20.99
CA GLN A 259 13.21 5.91 22.42
C GLN A 259 14.15 4.71 22.64
N HIS A 260 14.36 3.87 21.63
CA HIS A 260 15.10 2.62 21.72
C HIS A 260 16.35 2.56 20.82
N SER A 261 16.68 3.67 20.12
CA SER A 261 17.87 3.81 19.24
C SER A 261 19.10 4.31 19.99
#